data_4b6f2e0317333bf5dcdc8081583d0ecb
#
_entry.id   4b6f2e0317333bf5dcdc8081583d0ecb
#
_cell.length_a   1.000
_cell.length_b   1.000
_cell.length_c   1.000
_cell.angle_alpha   90.00
_cell.angle_beta   90.00
_cell.angle_gamma   90.00
#
_symmetry.space_group_name_H-M   'P 1'
#
loop_
_entity.id
_entity.type
_entity.pdbx_description
1 polymer ?
#
loop_
_entity_poly.entity_id
_entity_poly.type
_entity_poly.pdbx_seq_one_letter_code
_entity_poly.pdbx_strand_id
1 'polypeptide(L)'
;MKRRFDSSPLALLPALQSHLWFASCPAELQQALVDRGRIRHLKAGESLFARGDVHDGLYCVIAGALMLGSISPRDGAHRLSLYVEPYHWFGEVALLDDLPRSQDAVAGTDCSVLVVSRALIDPWLDAHPQYWRDLARLACSKMRLMLTALEGNATLPIDQQLARRLLFSVTNFGQATADQVRRRVRVPQEFLARMLGVSRQTINKALRKLESEGVLALHYAEIEVLDVMALARRAGPIDPSLMRGVPEVGELGHAQQRA
;
A
#
# COMPACT_ATOMS: atom_id res chain seq x y z
N MET A 1 24.08 -3.35 -2.10
CA MET A 1 24.61 -1.97 -2.07
C MET A 1 23.57 -1.11 -1.33
N LYS A 2 23.83 -0.77 -0.05
CA LYS A 2 22.93 0.00 0.81
C LYS A 2 22.99 1.47 0.39
N ARG A 3 22.00 1.96 -0.35
CA ARG A 3 21.80 3.41 -0.51
C ARG A 3 21.31 3.94 0.84
N ARG A 4 22.19 4.56 1.62
CA ARG A 4 21.78 5.48 2.68
C ARG A 4 21.13 6.68 1.97
N PHE A 5 19.83 6.84 2.14
CA PHE A 5 19.14 8.07 1.77
C PHE A 5 19.44 9.11 2.87
N ASP A 6 20.63 9.68 2.79
CA ASP A 6 21.04 10.87 3.59
C ASP A 6 20.62 12.15 2.83
N SER A 7 19.65 12.02 1.92
CA SER A 7 19.19 13.08 1.04
C SER A 7 18.16 13.94 1.75
N SER A 8 18.23 15.24 1.56
CA SER A 8 17.16 16.18 1.93
C SER A 8 15.82 15.62 1.43
N PRO A 9 14.72 15.69 2.23
CA PRO A 9 13.38 15.24 1.79
C PRO A 9 12.95 15.80 0.43
N LEU A 10 13.41 16.99 0.05
CA LEU A 10 13.20 17.61 -1.27
C LEU A 10 13.70 16.76 -2.45
N ALA A 11 14.80 16.03 -2.27
CA ALA A 11 15.33 15.14 -3.31
C ALA A 11 14.40 13.94 -3.58
N LEU A 12 13.42 13.69 -2.71
CA LEU A 12 12.43 12.62 -2.86
C LEU A 12 11.22 13.04 -3.72
N LEU A 13 11.03 14.33 -3.98
CA LEU A 13 9.83 14.84 -4.66
C LEU A 13 9.50 14.09 -5.96
N PRO A 14 10.43 13.87 -6.90
CA PRO A 14 10.14 13.13 -8.14
C PRO A 14 9.70 11.69 -7.89
N ALA A 15 10.28 11.03 -6.87
CA ALA A 15 9.92 9.66 -6.53
C ALA A 15 8.56 9.59 -5.83
N LEU A 16 8.22 10.55 -4.99
CA LEU A 16 6.92 10.63 -4.32
C LEU A 16 5.78 10.89 -5.32
N GLN A 17 6.05 11.60 -6.41
CA GLN A 17 5.10 11.84 -7.51
C GLN A 17 4.75 10.57 -8.30
N SER A 18 5.43 9.45 -8.07
CA SER A 18 5.01 8.14 -8.59
C SER A 18 3.70 7.63 -7.95
N HIS A 19 3.26 8.21 -6.84
CA HIS A 19 1.99 7.92 -6.19
C HIS A 19 0.91 8.89 -6.70
N LEU A 20 -0.14 8.38 -7.33
CA LEU A 20 -1.18 9.17 -8.00
C LEU A 20 -1.81 10.24 -7.10
N TRP A 21 -2.16 9.87 -5.85
CA TRP A 21 -2.70 10.85 -4.92
C TRP A 21 -1.74 12.02 -4.73
N PHE A 22 -0.46 11.73 -4.42
CA PHE A 22 0.53 12.77 -4.18
C PHE A 22 0.76 13.62 -5.44
N ALA A 23 0.87 12.99 -6.61
CA ALA A 23 1.00 13.69 -7.89
C ALA A 23 -0.21 14.58 -8.21
N SER A 24 -1.42 14.20 -7.79
CA SER A 24 -2.65 14.97 -7.98
C SER A 24 -2.83 16.12 -6.99
N CYS A 25 -2.05 16.15 -5.92
CA CYS A 25 -2.08 17.26 -4.97
C CYS A 25 -1.51 18.53 -5.60
N PRO A 26 -2.02 19.72 -5.24
CA PRO A 26 -1.40 20.98 -5.62
C PRO A 26 0.06 21.08 -5.20
N ALA A 27 0.90 21.71 -6.01
CA ALA A 27 2.36 21.79 -5.77
C ALA A 27 2.69 22.36 -4.38
N GLU A 28 1.89 23.30 -3.89
CA GLU A 28 2.04 23.88 -2.56
C GLU A 28 1.86 22.85 -1.44
N LEU A 29 0.85 21.96 -1.55
CA LEU A 29 0.66 20.87 -0.60
C LEU A 29 1.79 19.84 -0.69
N GLN A 30 2.22 19.48 -1.92
CA GLN A 30 3.36 18.57 -2.10
C GLN A 30 4.61 19.11 -1.42
N GLN A 31 4.91 20.39 -1.64
CA GLN A 31 6.05 21.08 -1.02
C GLN A 31 5.91 21.12 0.50
N ALA A 32 4.73 21.47 1.02
CA ALA A 32 4.47 21.54 2.46
C ALA A 32 4.69 20.20 3.16
N LEU A 33 4.24 19.09 2.55
CA LEU A 33 4.45 17.75 3.08
C LEU A 33 5.93 17.35 3.11
N VAL A 34 6.68 17.71 2.08
CA VAL A 34 8.10 17.37 1.97
C VAL A 34 8.95 18.22 2.91
N ASP A 35 8.73 19.54 2.98
CA ASP A 35 9.51 20.47 3.83
C ASP A 35 9.33 20.18 5.32
N ARG A 36 8.14 19.69 5.71
CA ARG A 36 7.81 19.32 7.09
C ARG A 36 8.10 17.84 7.40
N GLY A 37 8.59 17.11 6.41
CA GLY A 37 8.94 15.71 6.52
C GLY A 37 10.33 15.48 7.07
N ARG A 38 10.50 14.38 7.81
CA ARG A 38 11.81 13.87 8.26
C ARG A 38 11.91 12.38 7.98
N ILE A 39 13.08 11.91 7.61
CA ILE A 39 13.31 10.49 7.39
C ILE A 39 13.59 9.82 8.73
N ARG A 40 12.79 8.80 9.05
CA ARG A 40 13.02 7.87 10.15
C ARG A 40 13.43 6.52 9.58
N HIS A 41 14.49 5.95 10.13
CA HIS A 41 14.98 4.63 9.78
C HIS A 41 14.53 3.63 10.84
N LEU A 42 14.03 2.48 10.42
CA LEU A 42 13.58 1.39 11.28
C LEU A 42 14.26 0.10 10.87
N LYS A 43 14.62 -0.71 11.86
CA LYS A 43 15.06 -2.09 11.64
C LYS A 43 13.86 -3.01 11.51
N ALA A 44 14.05 -4.13 10.80
CA ALA A 44 13.02 -5.17 10.74
C ALA A 44 12.55 -5.55 12.15
N GLY A 45 11.23 -5.57 12.36
CA GLY A 45 10.59 -5.81 13.64
C GLY A 45 10.40 -4.58 14.54
N GLU A 46 11.01 -3.43 14.23
CA GLU A 46 10.77 -2.21 15.02
C GLU A 46 9.38 -1.62 14.74
N SER A 47 8.73 -1.14 15.80
CA SER A 47 7.45 -0.45 15.72
C SER A 47 7.63 1.00 15.31
N LEU A 48 6.86 1.45 14.33
CA LEU A 48 6.69 2.86 14.00
C LEU A 48 5.70 3.52 14.97
N PHE A 49 4.56 2.88 15.19
CA PHE A 49 3.55 3.21 16.18
C PHE A 49 2.71 1.97 16.52
N ALA A 50 2.02 2.00 17.65
CA ALA A 50 1.08 0.99 18.09
C ALA A 50 -0.37 1.46 17.97
N ARG A 51 -1.29 0.51 17.89
CA ARG A 51 -2.73 0.78 18.02
C ARG A 51 -3.03 1.43 19.37
N GLY A 52 -3.80 2.49 19.35
CA GLY A 52 -4.15 3.28 20.54
C GLY A 52 -3.18 4.43 20.84
N ASP A 53 -2.02 4.49 20.17
CA ASP A 53 -1.13 5.63 20.31
C ASP A 53 -1.81 6.90 19.81
N VAL A 54 -1.48 8.03 20.45
CA VAL A 54 -1.85 9.35 19.95
C VAL A 54 -1.20 9.53 18.57
N HIS A 55 -1.98 9.98 17.60
CA HIS A 55 -1.44 10.16 16.27
C HIS A 55 -0.43 11.32 16.24
N ASP A 56 0.66 11.10 15.54
CA ASP A 56 1.82 11.99 15.48
C ASP A 56 2.09 12.53 14.07
N GLY A 57 1.29 12.13 13.06
CA GLY A 57 1.41 12.67 11.71
C GLY A 57 0.99 11.74 10.58
N LEU A 58 1.40 12.13 9.37
CA LEU A 58 1.24 11.40 8.11
C LEU A 58 2.57 10.75 7.71
N TYR A 59 2.53 9.62 7.03
CA TYR A 59 3.73 8.85 6.70
C TYR A 59 3.77 8.43 5.24
N CYS A 60 4.98 8.28 4.70
CA CYS A 60 5.22 7.63 3.42
C CYS A 60 6.41 6.66 3.52
N VAL A 61 6.25 5.43 3.07
CA VAL A 61 7.38 4.51 2.94
C VAL A 61 8.30 4.99 1.83
N ILE A 62 9.60 5.12 2.11
CA ILE A 62 10.61 5.53 1.12
C ILE A 62 11.42 4.34 0.63
N ALA A 63 11.75 3.42 1.53
CA ALA A 63 12.49 2.19 1.21
C ALA A 63 12.11 1.08 2.17
N GLY A 64 12.25 -0.17 1.75
CA GLY A 64 11.83 -1.31 2.55
C GLY A 64 10.32 -1.50 2.57
N ALA A 65 9.77 -2.05 3.65
CA ALA A 65 8.34 -2.29 3.77
C ALA A 65 7.87 -2.24 5.23
N LEU A 66 6.62 -1.83 5.42
CA LEU A 66 5.91 -1.84 6.70
C LEU A 66 4.72 -2.80 6.65
N MET A 67 4.40 -3.33 7.80
CA MET A 67 3.22 -4.14 8.07
C MET A 67 2.23 -3.32 8.86
N LEU A 68 1.03 -3.12 8.30
CA LEU A 68 -0.09 -2.47 8.98
C LEU A 68 -1.09 -3.55 9.39
N GLY A 69 -1.57 -3.52 10.62
CA GLY A 69 -2.51 -4.51 11.11
C GLY A 69 -2.81 -4.39 12.58
N SER A 70 -3.12 -5.51 13.22
CA SER A 70 -3.27 -5.59 14.67
C SER A 70 -2.38 -6.69 15.24
N ILE A 71 -1.79 -6.43 16.40
CA ILE A 71 -1.11 -7.44 17.19
C ILE A 71 -2.13 -8.01 18.18
N SER A 72 -2.34 -9.32 18.17
CA SER A 72 -3.25 -9.96 19.10
C SER A 72 -2.67 -9.92 20.52
N PRO A 73 -3.40 -9.36 21.50
CA PRO A 73 -2.92 -9.33 22.88
C PRO A 73 -2.79 -10.73 23.53
N ARG A 74 -3.48 -11.75 22.95
CA ARG A 74 -3.54 -13.09 23.52
C ARG A 74 -2.31 -13.95 23.19
N ASP A 75 -1.79 -13.81 21.98
CA ASP A 75 -0.76 -14.70 21.44
C ASP A 75 0.37 -13.96 20.71
N GLY A 76 0.36 -12.62 20.72
CA GLY A 76 1.33 -11.81 20.01
C GLY A 76 1.26 -11.95 18.47
N ALA A 77 0.26 -12.67 17.95
CA ALA A 77 0.16 -12.90 16.53
C ALA A 77 -0.23 -11.63 15.80
N HIS A 78 0.53 -11.29 14.75
CA HIS A 78 0.21 -10.20 13.86
C HIS A 78 -0.95 -10.59 12.94
N ARG A 79 -2.09 -9.92 13.07
CA ARG A 79 -3.20 -9.97 12.12
C ARG A 79 -3.00 -8.83 11.13
N LEU A 80 -2.51 -9.20 9.94
CA LEU A 80 -2.13 -8.23 8.92
C LEU A 80 -3.31 -7.81 8.09
N SER A 81 -3.46 -6.50 7.97
CA SER A 81 -4.40 -5.91 7.02
C SER A 81 -3.71 -5.53 5.72
N LEU A 82 -2.47 -5.04 5.79
CA LEU A 82 -1.74 -4.50 4.64
C LEU A 82 -0.22 -4.65 4.78
N TYR A 83 0.44 -4.97 3.68
CA TYR A 83 1.90 -4.88 3.53
C TYR A 83 2.19 -3.72 2.58
N VAL A 84 2.79 -2.65 3.09
CA VAL A 84 3.03 -1.42 2.35
C VAL A 84 4.49 -1.28 1.97
N GLU A 85 4.71 -0.98 0.71
CA GLU A 85 6.01 -0.85 0.06
C GLU A 85 6.30 0.63 -0.29
N PRO A 86 7.45 0.99 -0.87
CA PRO A 86 7.82 2.38 -1.10
C PRO A 86 6.77 3.19 -1.85
N TYR A 87 6.72 4.47 -1.50
CA TYR A 87 5.83 5.52 -1.97
C TYR A 87 4.35 5.33 -1.62
N HIS A 88 4.03 4.44 -0.66
CA HIS A 88 2.70 4.35 -0.08
C HIS A 88 2.53 5.33 1.08
N TRP A 89 1.53 6.21 0.99
CA TRP A 89 1.17 7.16 2.04
C TRP A 89 0.15 6.53 2.99
N PHE A 90 0.29 6.78 4.30
CA PHE A 90 -0.63 6.26 5.32
C PHE A 90 -0.61 7.12 6.59
N GLY A 91 -1.59 6.91 7.47
CA GLY A 91 -1.74 7.65 8.72
C GLY A 91 -2.73 8.81 8.61
N GLU A 92 -3.36 9.00 7.45
CA GLU A 92 -4.32 10.06 7.15
C GLU A 92 -5.61 9.97 7.97
N VAL A 93 -6.05 8.77 8.34
CA VAL A 93 -7.32 8.58 9.08
C VAL A 93 -7.26 9.33 10.40
N ALA A 94 -6.26 9.04 11.22
CA ALA A 94 -6.09 9.69 12.52
C ALA A 94 -5.76 11.20 12.41
N LEU A 95 -5.20 11.63 11.28
CA LEU A 95 -5.01 13.06 11.00
C LEU A 95 -6.33 13.77 10.69
N LEU A 96 -7.30 13.05 10.09
CA LEU A 96 -8.60 13.60 9.70
C LEU A 96 -9.65 13.58 10.81
N ASP A 97 -9.65 12.54 11.66
CA ASP A 97 -10.66 12.33 12.70
C ASP A 97 -10.18 12.61 14.12
N ASP A 98 -8.91 12.92 14.28
CA ASP A 98 -8.27 13.23 15.57
C ASP A 98 -8.34 12.08 16.60
N LEU A 99 -8.58 10.86 16.13
CA LEU A 99 -8.66 9.68 16.97
C LEU A 99 -7.29 8.97 17.09
N PRO A 100 -7.10 8.13 18.14
CA PRO A 100 -5.89 7.31 18.26
C PRO A 100 -5.68 6.38 17.06
N ARG A 101 -4.45 5.92 16.88
CA ARG A 101 -4.08 4.97 15.81
C ARG A 101 -4.97 3.73 15.87
N SER A 102 -5.62 3.39 14.75
CA SER A 102 -6.51 2.23 14.64
C SER A 102 -5.77 0.91 14.41
N GLN A 103 -4.50 0.96 14.03
CA GLN A 103 -3.66 -0.18 13.67
C GLN A 103 -2.26 -0.02 14.25
N ASP A 104 -1.54 -1.16 14.34
CA ASP A 104 -0.10 -1.20 14.56
C ASP A 104 0.62 -0.99 13.23
N ALA A 105 1.80 -0.36 13.26
CA ALA A 105 2.71 -0.26 12.14
C ALA A 105 4.10 -0.76 12.54
N VAL A 106 4.54 -1.88 11.95
CA VAL A 106 5.81 -2.54 12.27
C VAL A 106 6.64 -2.72 11.00
N ALA A 107 7.94 -2.50 11.10
CA ALA A 107 8.86 -2.70 9.99
C ALA A 107 8.94 -4.18 9.59
N GLY A 108 8.51 -4.50 8.38
CA GLY A 108 8.61 -5.84 7.81
C GLY A 108 10.03 -6.18 7.31
N THR A 109 10.76 -5.15 6.93
CA THR A 109 12.19 -5.18 6.56
C THR A 109 12.86 -3.94 7.14
N ASP A 110 14.21 -3.86 7.09
CA ASP A 110 14.88 -2.57 7.29
C ASP A 110 14.22 -1.56 6.35
N CYS A 111 13.68 -0.46 6.88
CA CYS A 111 12.94 0.51 6.09
C CYS A 111 13.25 1.96 6.46
N SER A 112 12.94 2.85 5.53
CA SER A 112 13.00 4.29 5.69
C SER A 112 11.61 4.86 5.45
N VAL A 113 11.15 5.70 6.36
CA VAL A 113 9.81 6.31 6.33
C VAL A 113 9.95 7.82 6.40
N LEU A 114 9.32 8.53 5.47
CA LEU A 114 9.09 9.97 5.60
C LEU A 114 7.97 10.18 6.62
N VAL A 115 8.27 10.91 7.68
CA VAL A 115 7.34 11.26 8.76
C VAL A 115 7.03 12.74 8.65
N VAL A 116 5.79 13.09 8.32
CA VAL A 116 5.30 14.47 8.33
C VAL A 116 4.61 14.69 9.67
N SER A 117 5.30 15.34 10.59
CA SER A 117 4.81 15.51 11.97
C SER A 117 3.52 16.33 12.02
N ARG A 118 2.55 15.86 12.81
CA ARG A 118 1.32 16.58 13.10
C ARG A 118 1.58 17.99 13.58
N ALA A 119 2.50 18.16 14.54
CA ALA A 119 2.83 19.46 15.11
C ALA A 119 3.30 20.51 14.08
N LEU A 120 3.78 20.05 12.90
CA LEU A 120 4.22 20.91 11.82
C LEU A 120 3.17 21.05 10.70
N ILE A 121 2.34 20.03 10.48
CA ILE A 121 1.40 20.05 9.35
C ILE A 121 0.03 20.61 9.74
N ASP A 122 -0.47 20.36 10.95
CA ASP A 122 -1.77 20.86 11.40
C ASP A 122 -1.86 22.40 11.34
N PRO A 123 -0.90 23.19 11.92
CA PRO A 123 -0.98 24.64 11.83
C PRO A 123 -0.93 25.15 10.40
N TRP A 124 -0.25 24.41 9.52
CA TRP A 124 -0.20 24.77 8.10
C TRP A 124 -1.54 24.47 7.41
N LEU A 125 -2.16 23.32 7.69
CA LEU A 125 -3.47 22.93 7.14
C LEU A 125 -4.57 23.85 7.66
N ASP A 126 -4.51 24.29 8.93
CA ASP A 126 -5.46 25.25 9.50
C ASP A 126 -5.39 26.60 8.80
N ALA A 127 -4.18 27.01 8.41
CA ALA A 127 -3.99 28.23 7.59
C ALA A 127 -4.37 28.03 6.11
N HIS A 128 -4.47 26.78 5.63
CA HIS A 128 -4.75 26.41 4.25
C HIS A 128 -5.87 25.34 4.17
N PRO A 129 -7.09 25.61 4.66
CA PRO A 129 -8.14 24.62 4.85
C PRO A 129 -8.62 23.97 3.55
N GLN A 130 -8.37 24.57 2.40
CA GLN A 130 -8.69 24.00 1.08
C GLN A 130 -8.02 22.63 0.84
N TYR A 131 -6.90 22.33 1.51
CA TYR A 131 -6.12 21.11 1.31
C TYR A 131 -6.64 19.91 2.14
N TRP A 132 -7.52 20.11 3.11
CA TRP A 132 -8.17 19.02 3.83
C TRP A 132 -8.91 18.06 2.88
N ARG A 133 -9.48 18.61 1.79
CA ARG A 133 -10.13 17.78 0.77
C ARG A 133 -9.16 16.84 0.06
N ASP A 134 -7.91 17.24 -0.13
CA ASP A 134 -6.90 16.40 -0.77
C ASP A 134 -6.47 15.26 0.16
N LEU A 135 -6.34 15.52 1.46
CA LEU A 135 -6.11 14.46 2.47
C LEU A 135 -7.30 13.51 2.59
N ALA A 136 -8.53 14.02 2.57
CA ALA A 136 -9.73 13.20 2.57
C ALA A 136 -9.81 12.27 1.33
N ARG A 137 -9.34 12.72 0.16
CA ARG A 137 -9.26 11.88 -1.04
C ARG A 137 -8.34 10.67 -0.85
N LEU A 138 -7.24 10.81 -0.09
CA LEU A 138 -6.37 9.68 0.27
C LEU A 138 -7.14 8.65 1.09
N ALA A 139 -7.84 9.08 2.14
CA ALA A 139 -8.66 8.20 2.98
C ALA A 139 -9.79 7.53 2.17
N CYS A 140 -10.51 8.28 1.34
CA CYS A 140 -11.57 7.74 0.48
C CYS A 140 -11.04 6.68 -0.50
N SER A 141 -9.86 6.88 -1.07
CA SER A 141 -9.26 5.89 -2.00
C SER A 141 -9.00 4.56 -1.31
N LYS A 142 -8.50 4.60 -0.08
CA LYS A 142 -8.26 3.40 0.74
C LYS A 142 -9.55 2.74 1.21
N MET A 143 -10.56 3.53 1.59
CA MET A 143 -11.86 3.00 1.98
C MET A 143 -12.49 2.20 0.81
N ARG A 144 -12.45 2.73 -0.42
CA ARG A 144 -12.93 2.00 -1.61
C ARG A 144 -12.18 0.68 -1.82
N LEU A 145 -10.86 0.71 -1.68
CA LEU A 145 -10.02 -0.48 -1.76
C LEU A 145 -10.41 -1.52 -0.70
N MET A 146 -10.64 -1.08 0.55
CA MET A 146 -11.05 -1.97 1.64
C MET A 146 -12.42 -2.60 1.38
N LEU A 147 -13.40 -1.82 0.89
CA LEU A 147 -14.73 -2.35 0.53
C LEU A 147 -14.61 -3.42 -0.55
N THR A 148 -13.84 -3.17 -1.62
CA THR A 148 -13.59 -4.16 -2.69
C THR A 148 -12.88 -5.42 -2.16
N ALA A 149 -11.95 -5.25 -1.21
CA ALA A 149 -11.27 -6.39 -0.59
C ALA A 149 -12.22 -7.22 0.29
N LEU A 150 -13.11 -6.58 1.04
CA LEU A 150 -14.12 -7.26 1.87
C LEU A 150 -15.09 -8.08 1.01
N GLU A 151 -15.63 -7.48 -0.06
CA GLU A 151 -16.49 -8.18 -1.02
C GLU A 151 -15.77 -9.38 -1.63
N GLY A 152 -14.54 -9.19 -2.08
CA GLY A 152 -13.73 -10.25 -2.68
C GLY A 152 -13.42 -11.38 -1.71
N ASN A 153 -13.07 -11.09 -0.46
CA ASN A 153 -12.78 -12.11 0.55
C ASN A 153 -14.01 -12.97 0.88
N ALA A 154 -15.22 -12.42 0.77
CA ALA A 154 -16.45 -13.14 1.05
C ALA A 154 -16.92 -14.03 -0.11
N THR A 155 -16.58 -13.71 -1.35
CA THR A 155 -17.25 -14.28 -2.53
C THR A 155 -16.31 -15.00 -3.51
N LEU A 156 -15.02 -14.68 -3.51
CA LEU A 156 -14.09 -15.14 -4.54
C LEU A 156 -13.30 -16.39 -4.12
N PRO A 157 -12.96 -17.28 -5.07
CA PRO A 157 -12.00 -18.36 -4.85
C PRO A 157 -10.62 -17.82 -4.42
N ILE A 158 -9.87 -18.64 -3.69
CA ILE A 158 -8.58 -18.22 -3.11
C ILE A 158 -7.52 -17.82 -4.15
N ASP A 159 -7.49 -18.48 -5.29
CA ASP A 159 -6.59 -18.14 -6.40
C ASP A 159 -6.91 -16.76 -6.99
N GLN A 160 -8.19 -16.41 -7.09
CA GLN A 160 -8.64 -15.09 -7.52
C GLN A 160 -8.35 -14.01 -6.47
N GLN A 161 -8.57 -14.31 -5.18
CA GLN A 161 -8.19 -13.41 -4.09
C GLN A 161 -6.68 -13.14 -4.09
N LEU A 162 -5.86 -14.18 -4.27
CA LEU A 162 -4.41 -14.06 -4.37
C LEU A 162 -4.00 -13.18 -5.56
N ALA A 163 -4.58 -13.42 -6.75
CA ALA A 163 -4.32 -12.61 -7.93
C ALA A 163 -4.65 -11.13 -7.69
N ARG A 164 -5.79 -10.82 -7.04
CA ARG A 164 -6.15 -9.45 -6.64
C ARG A 164 -5.13 -8.82 -5.70
N ARG A 165 -4.66 -9.56 -4.70
CA ARG A 165 -3.64 -9.06 -3.75
C ARG A 165 -2.33 -8.74 -4.44
N LEU A 166 -1.86 -9.61 -5.33
CA LEU A 166 -0.66 -9.38 -6.12
C LEU A 166 -0.84 -8.17 -7.07
N LEU A 167 -1.99 -8.07 -7.73
CA LEU A 167 -2.30 -6.94 -8.60
C LEU A 167 -2.28 -5.61 -7.84
N PHE A 168 -2.92 -5.54 -6.67
CA PHE A 168 -2.86 -4.35 -5.82
C PHE A 168 -1.43 -4.04 -5.35
N SER A 169 -0.61 -5.05 -5.04
CA SER A 169 0.79 -4.81 -4.68
C SER A 169 1.59 -4.22 -5.84
N VAL A 170 1.50 -4.76 -7.06
CA VAL A 170 2.25 -4.25 -8.22
C VAL A 170 1.77 -2.88 -8.70
N THR A 171 0.49 -2.56 -8.51
CA THR A 171 -0.11 -1.26 -8.85
C THR A 171 -0.04 -0.25 -7.70
N ASN A 172 0.68 -0.55 -6.61
CA ASN A 172 0.70 0.25 -5.39
C ASN A 172 -0.73 0.60 -4.93
N PHE A 173 -1.58 -0.41 -4.83
CA PHE A 173 -3.00 -0.29 -4.47
C PHE A 173 -3.80 0.63 -5.40
N GLY A 174 -3.49 0.55 -6.72
CA GLY A 174 -4.11 1.38 -7.74
C GLY A 174 -3.60 2.82 -7.79
N GLN A 175 -2.55 3.13 -7.03
CA GLN A 175 -1.95 4.46 -6.96
C GLN A 175 -0.69 4.62 -7.81
N ALA A 176 -0.24 3.57 -8.53
CA ALA A 176 0.86 3.68 -9.48
C ALA A 176 0.35 4.10 -10.86
N THR A 177 1.12 4.91 -11.58
CA THR A 177 0.92 5.14 -13.02
C THR A 177 1.40 3.92 -13.82
N ALA A 178 0.99 3.80 -15.09
CA ALA A 178 1.30 2.63 -15.92
C ALA A 178 2.83 2.37 -16.05
N ASP A 179 3.63 3.43 -16.11
CA ASP A 179 5.10 3.38 -16.15
C ASP A 179 5.73 3.03 -14.79
N GLN A 180 4.97 3.14 -13.71
CA GLN A 180 5.41 2.87 -12.33
C GLN A 180 4.88 1.54 -11.77
N VAL A 181 4.20 0.74 -12.57
CA VAL A 181 3.74 -0.59 -12.19
C VAL A 181 4.96 -1.47 -11.89
N ARG A 182 5.02 -1.98 -10.67
CA ARG A 182 6.12 -2.85 -10.24
C ARG A 182 5.89 -4.26 -10.76
N ARG A 183 6.95 -4.87 -11.27
CA ARG A 183 6.90 -6.28 -11.64
C ARG A 183 7.33 -7.22 -10.52
N ARG A 184 7.95 -6.70 -9.46
CA ARG A 184 8.52 -7.50 -8.36
C ARG A 184 7.88 -7.14 -7.04
N VAL A 185 7.36 -8.17 -6.37
CA VAL A 185 6.67 -8.08 -5.08
C VAL A 185 7.48 -8.88 -4.06
N ARG A 186 7.93 -8.22 -2.99
CA ARG A 186 8.74 -8.85 -1.94
C ARG A 186 7.90 -9.16 -0.70
N VAL A 187 6.76 -9.78 -0.92
CA VAL A 187 5.85 -10.19 0.16
C VAL A 187 6.11 -11.67 0.49
N PRO A 188 6.50 -12.02 1.72
CA PRO A 188 6.65 -13.40 2.13
C PRO A 188 5.34 -14.18 1.97
N GLN A 189 5.40 -15.42 1.50
CA GLN A 189 4.22 -16.27 1.30
C GLN A 189 3.40 -16.46 2.58
N GLU A 190 4.06 -16.48 3.74
CA GLU A 190 3.39 -16.54 5.04
C GLU A 190 2.51 -15.31 5.28
N PHE A 191 2.93 -14.14 4.81
CA PHE A 191 2.12 -12.92 4.86
C PHE A 191 0.88 -13.02 4.00
N LEU A 192 1.03 -13.48 2.76
CA LEU A 192 -0.11 -13.72 1.87
C LEU A 192 -1.10 -14.71 2.49
N ALA A 193 -0.58 -15.77 3.13
CA ALA A 193 -1.39 -16.76 3.82
C ALA A 193 -2.21 -16.14 4.98
N ARG A 194 -1.56 -15.33 5.82
CA ARG A 194 -2.23 -14.61 6.92
C ARG A 194 -3.26 -13.61 6.42
N MET A 195 -2.93 -12.84 5.39
CA MET A 195 -3.84 -11.84 4.79
C MET A 195 -5.10 -12.49 4.21
N LEU A 196 -4.98 -13.69 3.65
CA LEU A 196 -6.08 -14.42 3.04
C LEU A 196 -6.74 -15.45 3.97
N GLY A 197 -6.27 -15.57 5.22
CA GLY A 197 -6.83 -16.49 6.21
C GLY A 197 -6.69 -17.98 5.86
N VAL A 198 -5.64 -18.34 5.10
CA VAL A 198 -5.39 -19.71 4.65
C VAL A 198 -4.01 -20.22 5.05
N SER A 199 -3.73 -21.51 4.82
CA SER A 199 -2.41 -22.07 5.08
C SER A 199 -1.36 -21.60 4.06
N ARG A 200 -0.08 -21.56 4.47
CA ARG A 200 1.05 -21.30 3.57
C ARG A 200 1.08 -22.31 2.40
N GLN A 201 0.67 -23.56 2.66
CA GLN A 201 0.60 -24.61 1.64
C GLN A 201 -0.45 -24.28 0.56
N THR A 202 -1.61 -23.74 0.96
CA THR A 202 -2.66 -23.28 0.05
C THR A 202 -2.14 -22.14 -0.85
N ILE A 203 -1.46 -21.15 -0.27
CA ILE A 203 -0.83 -20.06 -1.04
C ILE A 203 0.21 -20.58 -2.01
N ASN A 204 1.09 -21.49 -1.55
CA ASN A 204 2.12 -22.06 -2.42
C ASN A 204 1.49 -22.78 -3.63
N LYS A 205 0.43 -23.57 -3.42
CA LYS A 205 -0.31 -24.23 -4.51
C LYS A 205 -0.90 -23.22 -5.50
N ALA A 206 -1.51 -22.15 -5.01
CA ALA A 206 -2.09 -21.12 -5.86
C ALA A 206 -1.01 -20.33 -6.65
N LEU A 207 0.13 -20.02 -6.01
CA LEU A 207 1.26 -19.38 -6.67
C LEU A 207 1.87 -20.28 -7.78
N ARG A 208 2.07 -21.58 -7.51
CA ARG A 208 2.56 -22.55 -8.49
C ARG A 208 1.64 -22.68 -9.69
N LYS A 209 0.32 -22.58 -9.49
CA LYS A 209 -0.65 -22.57 -10.59
C LYS A 209 -0.44 -21.34 -11.47
N LEU A 210 -0.35 -20.15 -10.90
CA LEU A 210 -0.09 -18.91 -11.66
C LEU A 210 1.28 -18.95 -12.37
N GLU A 211 2.28 -19.58 -11.77
CA GLU A 211 3.60 -19.79 -12.38
C GLU A 211 3.51 -20.74 -13.59
N SER A 212 2.81 -21.87 -13.47
CA SER A 212 2.63 -22.81 -14.58
C SER A 212 1.83 -22.23 -15.75
N GLU A 213 1.04 -21.20 -15.51
CA GLU A 213 0.28 -20.44 -16.51
C GLU A 213 1.11 -19.28 -17.11
N GLY A 214 2.35 -19.10 -16.68
CA GLY A 214 3.23 -18.03 -17.18
C GLY A 214 2.85 -16.62 -16.71
N VAL A 215 1.98 -16.49 -15.72
CA VAL A 215 1.53 -15.18 -15.19
C VAL A 215 2.60 -14.54 -14.32
N LEU A 216 3.32 -15.37 -13.56
CA LEU A 216 4.38 -14.94 -12.65
C LEU A 216 5.55 -15.93 -12.63
N ALA A 217 6.67 -15.51 -12.05
CA ALA A 217 7.80 -16.37 -11.71
C ALA A 217 8.10 -16.27 -10.21
N LEU A 218 8.41 -17.40 -9.58
CA LEU A 218 8.74 -17.48 -8.15
C LEU A 218 10.26 -17.51 -7.97
N HIS A 219 10.77 -16.51 -7.25
CA HIS A 219 12.17 -16.42 -6.84
C HIS A 219 12.29 -16.55 -5.32
N TYR A 220 13.51 -16.61 -4.81
CA TYR A 220 13.74 -16.62 -3.37
C TYR A 220 13.26 -15.30 -2.75
N ALA A 221 12.23 -15.39 -1.87
CA ALA A 221 11.61 -14.26 -1.19
C ALA A 221 11.04 -13.15 -2.12
N GLU A 222 10.81 -13.44 -3.39
CA GLU A 222 10.31 -12.48 -4.37
C GLU A 222 9.36 -13.17 -5.37
N ILE A 223 8.29 -12.49 -5.74
CA ILE A 223 7.35 -12.88 -6.80
C ILE A 223 7.52 -11.87 -7.94
N GLU A 224 7.86 -12.34 -9.13
CA GLU A 224 7.95 -11.50 -10.33
C GLU A 224 6.70 -11.70 -11.19
N VAL A 225 5.94 -10.64 -11.43
CA VAL A 225 4.78 -10.65 -12.32
C VAL A 225 5.25 -10.46 -13.75
N LEU A 226 5.12 -11.50 -14.56
CA LEU A 226 5.55 -11.52 -15.95
C LEU A 226 4.53 -10.81 -16.85
N ASP A 227 3.24 -11.05 -16.60
CA ASP A 227 2.13 -10.46 -17.34
C ASP A 227 1.08 -9.87 -16.39
N VAL A 228 1.09 -8.52 -16.26
CA VAL A 228 0.14 -7.79 -15.41
C VAL A 228 -1.29 -7.91 -15.92
N MET A 229 -1.50 -7.97 -17.24
CA MET A 229 -2.81 -8.08 -17.85
C MET A 229 -3.40 -9.49 -17.65
N ALA A 230 -2.58 -10.54 -17.73
CA ALA A 230 -3.00 -11.90 -17.37
C ALA A 230 -3.33 -11.99 -15.88
N LEU A 231 -2.53 -11.36 -15.01
CA LEU A 231 -2.83 -11.27 -13.58
C LEU A 231 -4.15 -10.54 -13.33
N ALA A 232 -4.43 -9.45 -14.05
CA ALA A 232 -5.68 -8.71 -13.95
C ALA A 232 -6.89 -9.56 -14.39
N ARG A 233 -6.76 -10.31 -15.48
CA ARG A 233 -7.80 -11.27 -15.88
C ARG A 233 -8.07 -12.33 -14.82
N ARG A 234 -7.02 -12.83 -14.14
CA ARG A 234 -7.14 -13.78 -13.01
C ARG A 234 -7.75 -13.16 -11.78
N ALA A 235 -7.49 -11.87 -11.53
CA ALA A 235 -8.08 -11.12 -10.42
C ALA A 235 -9.60 -10.92 -10.59
N GLY A 236 -10.12 -11.07 -11.81
CA GLY A 236 -11.52 -10.81 -12.15
C GLY A 236 -11.89 -9.33 -12.11
N PRO A 237 -13.20 -9.01 -12.25
CA PRO A 237 -13.65 -7.62 -12.28
C PRO A 237 -13.20 -6.82 -11.06
N ILE A 238 -12.62 -5.65 -11.29
CA ILE A 238 -12.23 -4.67 -10.26
C ILE A 238 -12.83 -3.33 -10.67
N ASP A 239 -13.32 -2.56 -9.68
CA ASP A 239 -13.81 -1.21 -9.92
C ASP A 239 -12.72 -0.37 -10.61
N PRO A 240 -12.97 0.15 -11.83
CA PRO A 240 -11.98 0.96 -12.57
C PRO A 240 -11.51 2.18 -11.80
N SER A 241 -12.32 2.72 -10.89
CA SER A 241 -11.93 3.84 -10.04
C SER A 241 -10.74 3.52 -9.13
N LEU A 242 -10.48 2.23 -8.87
CA LEU A 242 -9.32 1.75 -8.11
C LEU A 242 -8.07 1.57 -8.98
N MET A 243 -8.21 1.59 -10.31
CA MET A 243 -7.13 1.34 -11.27
C MET A 243 -6.86 2.55 -12.17
N ARG A 244 -7.09 3.77 -11.67
CA ARG A 244 -6.97 5.02 -12.46
C ARG A 244 -5.59 5.21 -13.11
N GLY A 245 -4.53 4.71 -12.46
CA GLY A 245 -3.18 4.78 -12.99
C GLY A 245 -2.84 3.70 -14.01
N VAL A 246 -3.69 2.71 -14.17
CA VAL A 246 -3.53 1.59 -15.09
C VAL A 246 -4.89 1.32 -15.77
N PRO A 247 -5.35 2.22 -16.65
CA PRO A 247 -6.71 2.16 -17.22
C PRO A 247 -7.03 0.85 -17.92
N GLU A 248 -6.06 0.28 -18.62
CA GLU A 248 -6.24 -0.99 -19.35
C GLU A 248 -6.61 -2.14 -18.40
N VAL A 249 -6.12 -2.12 -17.17
CA VAL A 249 -6.47 -3.10 -16.12
C VAL A 249 -7.90 -2.89 -15.64
N GLY A 250 -8.35 -1.63 -15.53
CA GLY A 250 -9.72 -1.28 -15.15
C GLY A 250 -10.75 -1.67 -16.21
N GLU A 251 -10.44 -1.46 -17.47
CA GLU A 251 -11.32 -1.77 -18.60
C GLU A 251 -11.60 -3.26 -18.77
N LEU A 252 -10.62 -4.12 -18.45
CA LEU A 252 -10.82 -5.58 -18.46
C LEU A 252 -11.95 -6.04 -17.53
N GLY A 253 -12.18 -5.36 -16.42
CA GLY A 253 -13.27 -5.68 -15.50
C GLY A 253 -14.66 -5.43 -16.07
N HIS A 254 -14.82 -4.40 -16.90
CA HIS A 254 -16.11 -4.07 -17.50
C HIS A 254 -16.50 -5.00 -18.65
N ALA A 255 -15.54 -5.47 -19.45
CA ALA A 255 -15.81 -6.40 -20.54
C ALA A 255 -16.33 -7.75 -20.03
N GLN A 256 -15.88 -8.21 -18.86
CA GLN A 256 -16.31 -9.47 -18.24
C GLN A 256 -17.66 -9.38 -17.54
N GLN A 257 -18.14 -8.17 -17.18
CA GLN A 257 -19.50 -8.00 -16.59
C GLN A 257 -20.61 -7.92 -17.63
N ARG A 258 -20.27 -7.71 -18.91
CA ARG A 258 -21.25 -7.59 -20.01
C ARG A 258 -21.38 -8.86 -20.87
N ALA A 259 -20.56 -9.86 -20.60
CA ALA A 259 -20.60 -11.18 -21.23
C ALA A 259 -21.22 -12.23 -20.31
#